data_18a501d4a4283572612f719fc11c8a03
#
_entry.id   18a501d4a4283572612f719fc11c8a03
#
_cell.length_a   1.000
_cell.length_b   1.000
_cell.length_c   1.000
_cell.angle_alpha   90.00
_cell.angle_beta   90.00
_cell.angle_gamma   90.00
#
_symmetry.space_group_name_H-M   'P 1'
#
loop_
_entity.id
_entity.type
_entity.pdbx_description
1 polymer ?
#
loop_
_entity_poly.entity_id
_entity_poly.type
_entity_poly.pdbx_seq_one_letter_code
_entity_poly.pdbx_strand_id
1 'polypeptide(L)'
;IPDNDSLLHRLRTSGLRKYELPIRWLVAVHHLHIDTQSKGHCSEFDQLRKLANSCPGSSLSAQILQNYYQVLINKMDLGKTSIRSARLAMKPASALMLLVSQSRLDLPTMWHVKYYLFKSPGQACAIVGFLNFLNKNYDTNLDTSWVLDEKITEKSNMKKLEKQLLAIMKAPEENFNELEWIKLGLMYFHNLDKSFFNQMDSINYRGLNDGFEVRFGDQQYWIPKLLV
;
A
#
# COMPACT_ATOMS: atom_id res chain seq x y z
N ILE A 1 -16.94 -29.75 22.81
CA ILE A 1 -16.78 -28.30 22.67
C ILE A 1 -16.35 -28.10 21.23
N PRO A 2 -17.08 -27.31 20.41
CA PRO A 2 -16.66 -27.03 19.04
C PRO A 2 -15.28 -26.37 19.06
N ASP A 3 -14.41 -26.81 18.16
CA ASP A 3 -13.08 -26.26 18.07
C ASP A 3 -13.14 -24.75 17.67
N ASN A 4 -12.10 -24.04 18.01
CA ASN A 4 -12.03 -22.57 17.85
C ASN A 4 -12.18 -22.13 16.39
N ASP A 5 -11.73 -22.94 15.43
CA ASP A 5 -11.79 -22.67 14.00
C ASP A 5 -13.23 -22.77 13.47
N SER A 6 -14.03 -23.71 13.98
CA SER A 6 -15.44 -23.84 13.61
C SER A 6 -16.28 -22.66 14.12
N LEU A 7 -15.96 -22.08 15.28
CA LEU A 7 -16.61 -20.87 15.81
C LEU A 7 -16.23 -19.62 15.00
N LEU A 8 -14.97 -19.46 14.64
CA LEU A 8 -14.48 -18.37 13.79
C LEU A 8 -15.12 -18.41 12.40
N HIS A 9 -15.23 -19.59 11.80
CA HIS A 9 -15.90 -19.79 10.52
C HIS A 9 -17.40 -19.47 10.54
N ARG A 10 -18.10 -19.83 11.62
CA ARG A 10 -19.54 -19.59 11.76
C ARG A 10 -19.90 -18.17 12.14
N LEU A 11 -19.17 -17.55 13.07
CA LEU A 11 -19.51 -16.25 13.62
C LEU A 11 -18.86 -15.07 12.88
N ARG A 12 -17.82 -15.30 12.09
CA ARG A 12 -16.96 -14.28 11.45
C ARG A 12 -16.39 -13.28 12.47
N THR A 13 -15.44 -12.47 12.09
CA THR A 13 -14.82 -11.48 12.99
C THR A 13 -15.80 -10.42 13.49
N SER A 14 -16.82 -10.06 12.71
CA SER A 14 -17.89 -9.12 13.11
C SER A 14 -18.85 -9.72 14.14
N GLY A 15 -19.16 -11.00 14.06
CA GLY A 15 -19.97 -11.71 15.05
C GLY A 15 -19.25 -11.87 16.37
N LEU A 16 -17.95 -12.17 16.35
CA LEU A 16 -17.13 -12.31 17.57
C LEU A 16 -17.12 -11.02 18.40
N ARG A 17 -17.12 -9.83 17.76
CA ARG A 17 -17.19 -8.55 18.49
C ARG A 17 -18.48 -8.39 19.29
N LYS A 18 -19.61 -8.90 18.80
CA LYS A 18 -20.89 -8.85 19.52
C LYS A 18 -20.88 -9.71 20.79
N TYR A 19 -20.05 -10.75 20.80
CA TYR A 19 -19.93 -11.70 21.92
C TYR A 19 -18.60 -11.54 22.66
N GLU A 20 -17.98 -10.37 22.62
CA GLU A 20 -16.66 -10.15 23.23
C GLU A 20 -16.66 -10.43 24.74
N LEU A 21 -17.69 -10.01 25.48
CA LEU A 21 -17.82 -10.27 26.91
C LEU A 21 -17.96 -11.77 27.24
N PRO A 22 -18.89 -12.51 26.62
CA PRO A 22 -18.95 -13.96 26.80
C PRO A 22 -17.64 -14.68 26.42
N ILE A 23 -16.97 -14.25 25.35
CA ILE A 23 -15.71 -14.84 24.93
C ILE A 23 -14.60 -14.58 25.96
N ARG A 24 -14.48 -13.37 26.48
CA ARG A 24 -13.52 -13.03 27.55
C ARG A 24 -13.78 -13.85 28.81
N TRP A 25 -15.05 -14.05 29.19
CA TRP A 25 -15.43 -14.91 30.32
C TRP A 25 -15.01 -16.36 30.07
N LEU A 26 -15.30 -16.91 28.89
CA LEU A 26 -14.89 -18.28 28.53
C LEU A 26 -13.36 -18.46 28.55
N VAL A 27 -12.61 -17.44 28.06
CA VAL A 27 -11.14 -17.43 28.12
C VAL A 27 -10.66 -17.45 29.59
N ALA A 28 -11.27 -16.62 30.45
CA ALA A 28 -10.84 -16.48 31.84
C ALA A 28 -11.21 -17.71 32.71
N VAL A 29 -12.41 -18.26 32.52
CA VAL A 29 -12.93 -19.35 33.37
C VAL A 29 -12.60 -20.75 32.83
N HIS A 30 -12.64 -20.92 31.52
CA HIS A 30 -12.41 -22.21 30.85
C HIS A 30 -11.06 -22.31 30.14
N HIS A 31 -10.16 -21.33 30.35
CA HIS A 31 -8.81 -21.27 29.72
C HIS A 31 -8.82 -21.54 28.22
N LEU A 32 -9.86 -21.08 27.52
CA LEU A 32 -9.94 -21.20 26.08
C LEU A 32 -8.82 -20.38 25.43
N HIS A 33 -8.00 -21.03 24.64
CA HIS A 33 -6.94 -20.34 23.87
C HIS A 33 -7.53 -19.80 22.58
N ILE A 34 -7.51 -18.48 22.39
CA ILE A 34 -7.87 -17.87 21.11
C ILE A 34 -6.61 -17.81 20.26
N ASP A 35 -6.58 -18.56 19.16
CA ASP A 35 -5.50 -18.44 18.19
C ASP A 35 -5.60 -17.09 17.47
N THR A 36 -4.65 -16.20 17.79
CA THR A 36 -4.55 -14.87 17.19
C THR A 36 -4.20 -14.92 15.70
N GLN A 37 -3.52 -15.98 15.27
CA GLN A 37 -3.14 -16.17 13.86
C GLN A 37 -4.37 -16.53 13.02
N SER A 38 -5.18 -17.47 13.46
CA SER A 38 -6.45 -17.84 12.81
C SER A 38 -7.41 -16.66 12.78
N LYS A 39 -7.51 -15.87 13.87
CA LYS A 39 -8.31 -14.64 13.91
C LYS A 39 -7.81 -13.60 12.86
N GLY A 40 -6.51 -13.43 12.74
CA GLY A 40 -5.89 -12.55 11.72
C GLY A 40 -6.23 -13.02 10.32
N HIS A 41 -6.09 -14.31 10.04
CA HIS A 41 -6.40 -14.92 8.76
C HIS A 41 -7.87 -14.72 8.35
N CYS A 42 -8.81 -15.00 9.27
CA CYS A 42 -10.24 -14.76 9.03
C CYS A 42 -10.55 -13.29 8.77
N SER A 43 -9.89 -12.37 9.47
CA SER A 43 -10.06 -10.92 9.24
C SER A 43 -9.61 -10.50 7.84
N GLU A 44 -8.45 -10.99 7.38
CA GLU A 44 -7.95 -10.74 6.02
C GLU A 44 -8.91 -11.29 4.95
N PHE A 45 -9.47 -12.48 5.18
CA PHE A 45 -10.44 -13.12 4.30
C PHE A 45 -11.75 -12.33 4.21
N ASP A 46 -12.28 -11.86 5.35
CA ASP A 46 -13.46 -11.01 5.40
C ASP A 46 -13.25 -9.68 4.65
N GLN A 47 -12.05 -9.08 4.77
CA GLN A 47 -11.70 -7.86 4.05
C GLN A 47 -11.60 -8.12 2.54
N LEU A 48 -10.95 -9.20 2.12
CA LEU A 48 -10.83 -9.59 0.72
C LEU A 48 -12.23 -9.78 0.11
N ARG A 49 -13.13 -10.47 0.80
CA ARG A 49 -14.52 -10.68 0.37
C ARG A 49 -15.33 -9.38 0.30
N LYS A 50 -15.15 -8.46 1.25
CA LYS A 50 -15.77 -7.13 1.21
C LYS A 50 -15.33 -6.33 -0.02
N LEU A 51 -14.05 -6.38 -0.37
CA LEU A 51 -13.52 -5.73 -1.57
C LEU A 51 -14.12 -6.34 -2.85
N ALA A 52 -14.27 -7.66 -2.92
CA ALA A 52 -14.90 -8.34 -4.04
C ALA A 52 -16.38 -7.95 -4.23
N ASN A 53 -17.08 -7.62 -3.14
CA ASN A 53 -18.49 -7.21 -3.14
C ASN A 53 -18.68 -5.69 -3.06
N SER A 54 -17.67 -4.89 -3.41
CA SER A 54 -17.73 -3.43 -3.25
C SER A 54 -18.56 -2.71 -4.30
N CYS A 55 -18.77 -3.32 -5.48
CA CYS A 55 -19.61 -2.78 -6.53
C CYS A 55 -21.07 -3.25 -6.40
N PRO A 56 -22.05 -2.46 -6.90
CA PRO A 56 -23.48 -2.84 -6.91
C PRO A 56 -23.74 -4.19 -7.59
N GLY A 57 -24.60 -5.02 -6.99
CA GLY A 57 -24.68 -6.46 -7.19
C GLY A 57 -24.92 -7.03 -8.58
N SER A 58 -25.48 -6.29 -9.55
CA SER A 58 -25.74 -6.82 -10.91
C SER A 58 -24.93 -6.13 -12.01
N SER A 59 -24.01 -5.23 -11.64
CA SER A 59 -23.20 -4.51 -12.61
C SER A 59 -22.10 -5.39 -13.22
N LEU A 60 -21.67 -5.10 -14.45
CA LEU A 60 -20.50 -5.75 -15.06
C LEU A 60 -19.27 -5.57 -14.18
N SER A 61 -19.10 -4.39 -13.55
CA SER A 61 -18.05 -4.12 -12.59
C SER A 61 -18.03 -5.10 -11.42
N ALA A 62 -19.20 -5.47 -10.88
CA ALA A 62 -19.31 -6.47 -9.82
C ALA A 62 -18.90 -7.87 -10.32
N GLN A 63 -19.33 -8.26 -11.52
CA GLN A 63 -18.96 -9.54 -12.12
C GLN A 63 -17.44 -9.63 -12.36
N ILE A 64 -16.82 -8.57 -12.87
CA ILE A 64 -15.36 -8.48 -13.09
C ILE A 64 -14.62 -8.68 -11.77
N LEU A 65 -15.05 -8.00 -10.69
CA LEU A 65 -14.43 -8.15 -9.38
C LEU A 65 -14.57 -9.56 -8.81
N GLN A 66 -15.74 -10.20 -8.99
CA GLN A 66 -15.95 -11.59 -8.59
C GLN A 66 -15.06 -12.55 -9.36
N ASN A 67 -14.94 -12.37 -10.69
CA ASN A 67 -14.07 -13.20 -11.51
C ASN A 67 -12.60 -13.04 -11.11
N TYR A 68 -12.15 -11.82 -10.83
CA TYR A 68 -10.79 -11.57 -10.34
C TYR A 68 -10.57 -12.17 -8.96
N TYR A 69 -11.56 -12.06 -8.06
CA TYR A 69 -11.53 -12.71 -6.76
C TYR A 69 -11.33 -14.22 -6.88
N GLN A 70 -12.05 -14.91 -7.77
CA GLN A 70 -11.88 -16.34 -8.01
C GLN A 70 -10.46 -16.68 -8.49
N VAL A 71 -9.89 -15.86 -9.37
CA VAL A 71 -8.49 -16.03 -9.81
C VAL A 71 -7.51 -15.93 -8.62
N LEU A 72 -7.76 -15.00 -7.69
CA LEU A 72 -6.92 -14.84 -6.50
C LEU A 72 -7.09 -16.02 -5.53
N ILE A 73 -8.33 -16.50 -5.31
CA ILE A 73 -8.60 -17.71 -4.50
C ILE A 73 -7.87 -18.91 -5.09
N ASN A 74 -8.03 -19.18 -6.38
CA ASN A 74 -7.32 -20.30 -7.03
C ASN A 74 -5.79 -20.21 -6.89
N LYS A 75 -5.23 -19.00 -6.92
CA LYS A 75 -3.79 -18.80 -6.66
C LYS A 75 -3.42 -19.08 -5.21
N MET A 76 -4.31 -18.79 -4.26
CA MET A 76 -4.09 -19.09 -2.85
C MET A 76 -4.15 -20.60 -2.60
N ASP A 77 -5.14 -21.31 -3.16
CA ASP A 77 -5.30 -22.76 -3.03
C ASP A 77 -4.10 -23.51 -3.63
N LEU A 78 -3.49 -22.95 -4.68
CA LEU A 78 -2.24 -23.46 -5.27
C LEU A 78 -0.97 -23.05 -4.52
N GLY A 79 -1.08 -22.34 -3.39
CA GLY A 79 0.06 -21.85 -2.62
C GLY A 79 0.90 -20.76 -3.30
N LYS A 80 0.42 -20.19 -4.44
CA LYS A 80 1.15 -19.16 -5.23
C LYS A 80 1.06 -17.75 -4.65
N THR A 81 0.13 -17.51 -3.74
CA THR A 81 -0.05 -16.19 -3.10
C THR A 81 -0.62 -16.37 -1.69
N SER A 82 -0.30 -15.42 -0.80
CA SER A 82 -0.89 -15.36 0.53
C SER A 82 -2.20 -14.58 0.53
N ILE A 83 -3.06 -14.80 1.53
CA ILE A 83 -4.32 -14.05 1.69
C ILE A 83 -4.09 -12.54 1.81
N ARG A 84 -3.02 -12.13 2.49
CA ARG A 84 -2.62 -10.72 2.60
C ARG A 84 -2.26 -10.14 1.23
N SER A 85 -1.50 -10.88 0.41
CA SER A 85 -1.13 -10.46 -0.94
C SER A 85 -2.35 -10.39 -1.86
N ALA A 86 -3.26 -11.37 -1.77
CA ALA A 86 -4.52 -11.35 -2.50
C ALA A 86 -5.39 -10.13 -2.14
N ARG A 87 -5.51 -9.80 -0.85
CA ARG A 87 -6.21 -8.59 -0.38
C ARG A 87 -5.56 -7.31 -0.90
N LEU A 88 -4.23 -7.23 -0.89
CA LEU A 88 -3.50 -6.07 -1.41
C LEU A 88 -3.69 -5.90 -2.92
N ALA A 89 -3.76 -6.99 -3.69
CA ALA A 89 -4.07 -6.95 -5.13
C ALA A 89 -5.54 -6.58 -5.40
N MET A 90 -6.47 -7.05 -4.55
CA MET A 90 -7.89 -6.76 -4.70
C MET A 90 -8.25 -5.31 -4.39
N LYS A 91 -7.53 -4.65 -3.48
CA LYS A 91 -7.79 -3.27 -3.06
C LYS A 91 -7.78 -2.27 -4.22
N PRO A 92 -6.73 -2.18 -5.06
CA PRO A 92 -6.73 -1.28 -6.21
C PRO A 92 -7.74 -1.69 -7.30
N ALA A 93 -8.00 -2.98 -7.49
CA ALA A 93 -9.01 -3.48 -8.41
C ALA A 93 -10.41 -2.98 -8.02
N SER A 94 -10.79 -3.13 -6.76
CA SER A 94 -12.05 -2.65 -6.20
C SER A 94 -12.19 -1.12 -6.35
N ALA A 95 -11.15 -0.35 -6.03
CA ALA A 95 -11.16 1.10 -6.13
C ALA A 95 -11.30 1.58 -7.58
N LEU A 96 -10.60 0.94 -8.54
CA LEU A 96 -10.72 1.24 -9.96
C LEU A 96 -12.12 0.94 -10.49
N MET A 97 -12.68 -0.24 -10.16
CA MET A 97 -14.01 -0.62 -10.63
C MET A 97 -15.13 0.23 -10.02
N LEU A 98 -14.98 0.70 -8.77
CA LEU A 98 -15.89 1.69 -8.19
C LEU A 98 -15.85 3.02 -8.95
N LEU A 99 -14.67 3.48 -9.37
CA LEU A 99 -14.53 4.68 -10.18
C LEU A 99 -15.23 4.51 -11.55
N VAL A 100 -15.06 3.36 -12.19
CA VAL A 100 -15.72 3.01 -13.46
C VAL A 100 -17.24 3.00 -13.31
N SER A 101 -17.77 2.39 -12.25
CA SER A 101 -19.20 2.33 -11.98
C SER A 101 -19.84 3.72 -11.80
N GLN A 102 -19.08 4.68 -11.24
CA GLN A 102 -19.52 6.08 -11.10
C GLN A 102 -19.56 6.83 -12.43
N SER A 103 -18.72 6.46 -13.39
CA SER A 103 -18.67 7.08 -14.72
C SER A 103 -19.69 6.51 -15.72
N ARG A 104 -20.54 5.57 -15.29
CA ARG A 104 -21.50 4.85 -16.12
C ARG A 104 -20.87 4.09 -17.30
N LEU A 105 -19.60 3.76 -17.20
CA LEU A 105 -18.90 2.90 -18.14
C LEU A 105 -18.85 1.48 -17.58
N ASP A 106 -18.78 0.52 -18.48
CA ASP A 106 -18.74 -0.90 -18.11
C ASP A 106 -17.31 -1.38 -17.83
N LEU A 107 -16.34 -0.85 -18.58
CA LEU A 107 -14.93 -1.25 -18.51
C LEU A 107 -14.03 -0.03 -18.25
N PRO A 108 -12.91 -0.23 -17.53
CA PRO A 108 -11.95 0.85 -17.30
C PRO A 108 -11.22 1.22 -18.59
N THR A 109 -10.99 2.49 -18.77
CA THR A 109 -10.12 3.06 -19.80
C THR A 109 -8.80 3.52 -19.19
N MET A 110 -7.79 3.85 -20.00
CA MET A 110 -6.53 4.41 -19.51
C MET A 110 -6.74 5.71 -18.72
N TRP A 111 -7.80 6.47 -19.00
CA TRP A 111 -8.13 7.64 -18.21
C TRP A 111 -8.43 7.29 -16.75
N HIS A 112 -9.22 6.24 -16.50
CA HIS A 112 -9.56 5.77 -15.14
C HIS A 112 -8.31 5.29 -14.40
N VAL A 113 -7.43 4.57 -15.08
CA VAL A 113 -6.16 4.08 -14.51
C VAL A 113 -5.26 5.27 -14.13
N LYS A 114 -5.09 6.24 -15.05
CA LYS A 114 -4.31 7.46 -14.82
C LYS A 114 -4.86 8.28 -13.66
N TYR A 115 -6.17 8.50 -13.63
CA TYR A 115 -6.84 9.23 -12.56
C TYR A 115 -6.70 8.54 -11.20
N TYR A 116 -6.87 7.21 -11.16
CA TYR A 116 -6.69 6.43 -9.94
C TYR A 116 -5.25 6.53 -9.42
N LEU A 117 -4.27 6.33 -10.29
CA LEU A 117 -2.85 6.38 -9.91
C LEU A 117 -2.38 7.79 -9.57
N PHE A 118 -2.95 8.82 -10.18
CA PHE A 118 -2.70 10.19 -9.77
C PHE A 118 -3.08 10.42 -8.29
N LYS A 119 -4.21 9.85 -7.85
CA LYS A 119 -4.63 9.92 -6.43
C LYS A 119 -3.88 8.96 -5.51
N SER A 120 -3.44 7.83 -6.04
CA SER A 120 -2.84 6.73 -5.25
C SER A 120 -1.60 6.15 -5.94
N PRO A 121 -0.51 6.94 -6.11
CA PRO A 121 0.67 6.52 -6.88
C PRO A 121 1.36 5.28 -6.31
N GLY A 122 1.33 5.08 -4.99
CA GLY A 122 1.88 3.89 -4.33
C GLY A 122 1.16 2.57 -4.64
N GLN A 123 0.05 2.60 -5.40
CA GLN A 123 -0.68 1.40 -5.82
C GLN A 123 -0.29 0.93 -7.25
N ALA A 124 0.66 1.59 -7.90
CA ALA A 124 1.07 1.28 -9.27
C ALA A 124 1.44 -0.21 -9.45
N CYS A 125 2.34 -0.74 -8.65
CA CYS A 125 2.73 -2.15 -8.75
C CYS A 125 1.58 -3.12 -8.42
N ALA A 126 0.72 -2.77 -7.47
CA ALA A 126 -0.36 -3.63 -7.02
C ALA A 126 -1.50 -3.76 -8.06
N ILE A 127 -1.73 -2.73 -8.88
CA ILE A 127 -2.82 -2.72 -9.87
C ILE A 127 -2.47 -3.49 -11.15
N VAL A 128 -1.17 -3.63 -11.49
CA VAL A 128 -0.70 -4.27 -12.74
C VAL A 128 -1.30 -5.66 -12.92
N GLY A 129 -1.36 -6.45 -11.85
CA GLY A 129 -1.96 -7.78 -11.91
C GLY A 129 -3.44 -7.79 -12.32
N PHE A 130 -4.20 -6.78 -11.88
CA PHE A 130 -5.60 -6.61 -12.27
C PHE A 130 -5.73 -6.09 -13.72
N LEU A 131 -4.88 -5.15 -14.15
CA LEU A 131 -4.89 -4.66 -15.54
C LEU A 131 -4.57 -5.80 -16.53
N ASN A 132 -3.58 -6.63 -16.21
CA ASN A 132 -3.27 -7.82 -17.02
C ASN A 132 -4.44 -8.82 -17.06
N PHE A 133 -5.16 -8.99 -15.93
CA PHE A 133 -6.37 -9.80 -15.90
C PHE A 133 -7.47 -9.22 -16.82
N LEU A 134 -7.68 -7.90 -16.82
CA LEU A 134 -8.66 -7.24 -17.69
C LEU A 134 -8.28 -7.37 -19.16
N ASN A 135 -7.03 -7.11 -19.51
CA ASN A 135 -6.54 -7.26 -20.90
C ASN A 135 -6.74 -8.69 -21.42
N LYS A 136 -6.49 -9.70 -20.56
CA LYS A 136 -6.60 -11.11 -20.95
C LYS A 136 -8.04 -11.57 -21.13
N ASN A 137 -8.99 -11.10 -20.30
CA ASN A 137 -10.32 -11.68 -20.22
C ASN A 137 -11.42 -10.75 -20.79
N TYR A 138 -11.11 -9.46 -21.00
CA TYR A 138 -12.08 -8.44 -21.43
C TYR A 138 -11.57 -7.55 -22.57
N ASP A 139 -10.45 -7.89 -23.20
CA ASP A 139 -9.84 -7.19 -24.36
C ASP A 139 -9.71 -5.66 -24.17
N THR A 140 -9.36 -5.21 -22.97
CA THR A 140 -9.35 -3.78 -22.62
C THR A 140 -8.16 -2.99 -23.17
N ASN A 141 -7.09 -3.66 -23.62
CA ASN A 141 -5.86 -3.06 -24.16
C ASN A 141 -5.27 -1.94 -23.29
N LEU A 142 -5.32 -2.10 -21.95
CA LEU A 142 -4.75 -1.16 -21.01
C LEU A 142 -3.22 -1.24 -21.01
N ASP A 143 -2.56 -0.09 -21.20
CA ASP A 143 -1.10 -0.04 -21.18
C ASP A 143 -0.56 -0.17 -19.76
N THR A 144 0.02 -1.35 -19.46
CA THR A 144 0.62 -1.64 -18.16
C THR A 144 2.04 -1.11 -18.03
N SER A 145 2.72 -0.80 -19.14
CA SER A 145 4.07 -0.22 -19.11
C SER A 145 4.05 1.20 -18.58
N TRP A 146 3.04 1.98 -18.95
CA TRP A 146 2.83 3.33 -18.44
C TRP A 146 2.65 3.37 -16.90
N VAL A 147 2.07 2.33 -16.31
CA VAL A 147 1.82 2.25 -14.85
C VAL A 147 3.12 2.21 -14.05
N LEU A 148 4.18 1.74 -14.66
CA LEU A 148 5.53 1.65 -14.09
C LEU A 148 6.41 2.84 -14.48
N ASP A 149 5.84 3.86 -15.14
CA ASP A 149 6.56 5.04 -15.57
C ASP A 149 7.24 5.74 -14.37
N GLU A 150 8.47 6.19 -14.60
CA GLU A 150 9.34 6.86 -13.61
C GLU A 150 8.63 8.01 -12.88
N LYS A 151 7.79 8.79 -13.58
CA LYS A 151 7.06 9.93 -12.99
C LYS A 151 6.10 9.54 -11.86
N ILE A 152 5.46 8.37 -11.93
CA ILE A 152 4.56 7.89 -10.85
C ILE A 152 5.41 7.42 -9.68
N THR A 153 6.51 6.73 -9.97
CA THR A 153 7.48 6.26 -8.99
C THR A 153 8.16 7.44 -8.30
N GLU A 154 8.56 8.45 -9.06
CA GLU A 154 9.17 9.69 -8.57
C GLU A 154 8.24 10.43 -7.60
N LYS A 155 6.96 10.64 -7.97
CA LYS A 155 5.99 11.30 -7.10
C LYS A 155 5.70 10.50 -5.81
N SER A 156 5.72 9.17 -5.88
CA SER A 156 5.62 8.30 -4.70
C SER A 156 6.85 8.41 -3.81
N ASN A 157 8.04 8.46 -4.39
CA ASN A 157 9.30 8.64 -3.70
C ASN A 157 9.37 10.00 -3.01
N MET A 158 8.97 11.08 -3.69
CA MET A 158 8.93 12.43 -3.10
C MET A 158 8.02 12.51 -1.87
N LYS A 159 6.81 11.93 -1.91
CA LYS A 159 5.93 11.85 -0.73
C LYS A 159 6.53 11.04 0.42
N LYS A 160 7.30 9.99 0.11
CA LYS A 160 7.98 9.19 1.11
C LYS A 160 9.11 9.97 1.76
N LEU A 161 9.90 10.70 0.96
CA LEU A 161 10.97 11.58 1.45
C LEU A 161 10.41 12.70 2.32
N GLU A 162 9.33 13.38 1.90
CA GLU A 162 8.63 14.39 2.68
C GLU A 162 8.21 13.85 4.05
N LYS A 163 7.60 12.65 4.08
CA LYS A 163 7.20 12.01 5.34
C LYS A 163 8.39 11.70 6.25
N GLN A 164 9.54 11.29 5.68
CA GLN A 164 10.76 11.03 6.44
C GLN A 164 11.35 12.33 6.99
N LEU A 165 11.43 13.40 6.18
CA LEU A 165 11.87 14.73 6.65
C LEU A 165 10.98 15.26 7.78
N LEU A 166 9.65 15.17 7.63
CA LEU A 166 8.70 15.57 8.67
C LEU A 166 8.84 14.73 9.95
N ALA A 167 9.24 13.46 9.85
CA ALA A 167 9.50 12.63 11.02
C ALA A 167 10.75 13.10 11.78
N ILE A 168 11.83 13.45 11.05
CA ILE A 168 13.05 14.00 11.67
C ILE A 168 12.77 15.37 12.31
N MET A 169 11.97 16.23 11.65
CA MET A 169 11.57 17.54 12.19
C MET A 169 10.79 17.45 13.52
N LYS A 170 10.08 16.34 13.74
CA LYS A 170 9.30 16.10 14.96
C LYS A 170 10.04 15.31 16.02
N ALA A 171 11.23 14.82 15.71
CA ALA A 171 12.05 14.07 16.65
C ALA A 171 12.64 15.04 17.72
N PRO A 172 12.85 14.58 18.97
CA PRO A 172 13.59 15.34 19.96
C PRO A 172 15.02 15.66 19.49
N GLU A 173 15.56 16.82 19.89
CA GLU A 173 16.91 17.26 19.51
C GLU A 173 17.98 16.20 19.75
N GLU A 174 17.87 15.45 20.85
CA GLU A 174 18.80 14.39 21.23
C GLU A 174 18.92 13.27 20.18
N ASN A 175 17.88 13.08 19.35
CA ASN A 175 17.80 12.06 18.30
C ASN A 175 18.01 12.62 16.90
N PHE A 176 18.37 13.91 16.77
CA PHE A 176 18.60 14.53 15.47
C PHE A 176 19.87 14.01 14.81
N ASN A 177 19.70 13.36 13.66
CA ASN A 177 20.81 12.89 12.83
C ASN A 177 21.02 13.86 11.66
N GLU A 178 22.02 14.75 11.81
CA GLU A 178 22.37 15.78 10.83
C GLU A 178 22.70 15.18 9.45
N LEU A 179 23.45 14.08 9.41
CA LEU A 179 23.82 13.43 8.16
C LEU A 179 22.62 12.84 7.43
N GLU A 180 21.67 12.28 8.18
CA GLU A 180 20.42 11.75 7.61
C GLU A 180 19.54 12.90 7.07
N TRP A 181 19.45 14.02 7.80
CA TRP A 181 18.78 15.23 7.34
C TRP A 181 19.37 15.74 6.03
N ILE A 182 20.69 15.85 5.92
CA ILE A 182 21.39 16.30 4.71
C ILE A 182 21.11 15.34 3.54
N LYS A 183 21.22 14.02 3.75
CA LYS A 183 20.93 13.01 2.71
C LYS A 183 19.50 13.10 2.18
N LEU A 184 18.53 13.13 3.07
CA LEU A 184 17.11 13.26 2.69
C LEU A 184 16.82 14.61 2.05
N GLY A 185 17.45 15.68 2.53
CA GLY A 185 17.34 17.02 1.94
C GLY A 185 17.88 17.07 0.52
N LEU A 186 19.04 16.48 0.25
CA LEU A 186 19.61 16.39 -1.10
C LEU A 186 18.68 15.62 -2.06
N MET A 187 18.08 14.53 -1.60
CA MET A 187 17.11 13.76 -2.39
C MET A 187 15.83 14.55 -2.64
N TYR A 188 15.34 15.28 -1.64
CA TYR A 188 14.05 15.99 -1.72
C TYR A 188 14.14 17.33 -2.46
N PHE A 189 15.10 18.19 -2.11
CA PHE A 189 15.22 19.55 -2.66
C PHE A 189 15.96 19.58 -3.99
N HIS A 190 16.89 18.63 -4.21
CA HIS A 190 17.75 18.61 -5.41
C HIS A 190 17.55 17.39 -6.30
N ASN A 191 16.57 16.53 -5.95
CA ASN A 191 16.20 15.34 -6.73
C ASN A 191 17.37 14.39 -7.02
N LEU A 192 18.32 14.26 -6.06
CA LEU A 192 19.45 13.34 -6.20
C LEU A 192 19.01 11.91 -5.89
N ASP A 193 19.45 10.95 -6.71
CA ASP A 193 19.12 9.54 -6.53
C ASP A 193 19.88 8.94 -5.33
N LYS A 194 19.25 7.97 -4.66
CA LYS A 194 19.84 7.27 -3.52
C LYS A 194 21.15 6.54 -3.89
N SER A 195 21.28 6.06 -5.14
CA SER A 195 22.49 5.40 -5.63
C SER A 195 23.70 6.33 -5.62
N PHE A 196 23.47 7.64 -5.73
CA PHE A 196 24.51 8.66 -5.64
C PHE A 196 25.26 8.60 -4.30
N PHE A 197 24.55 8.32 -3.21
CA PHE A 197 25.15 8.24 -1.87
C PHE A 197 25.81 6.89 -1.58
N ASN A 198 25.45 5.84 -2.30
CA ASN A 198 26.06 4.51 -2.13
C ASN A 198 27.47 4.42 -2.71
N GLN A 199 27.85 5.37 -3.55
CA GLN A 199 29.16 5.45 -4.20
C GLN A 199 30.17 6.33 -3.43
N MET A 200 29.75 6.91 -2.30
CA MET A 200 30.54 7.86 -1.53
C MET A 200 30.81 7.36 -0.11
N ASP A 201 32.06 7.24 0.23
CA ASP A 201 32.50 6.89 1.58
C ASP A 201 32.23 8.03 2.60
N SER A 202 32.14 9.29 2.15
CA SER A 202 31.82 10.44 2.99
C SER A 202 31.16 11.58 2.21
N ILE A 203 30.19 12.25 2.84
CA ILE A 203 29.59 13.49 2.34
C ILE A 203 30.40 14.66 2.91
N ASN A 204 30.99 15.46 2.02
CA ASN A 204 31.71 16.67 2.45
C ASN A 204 30.71 17.84 2.54
N TYR A 205 30.45 18.31 3.76
CA TYR A 205 29.54 19.42 4.00
C TYR A 205 30.08 20.40 5.02
N ARG A 206 29.63 21.65 4.93
CA ARG A 206 29.94 22.75 5.82
C ARG A 206 28.66 23.33 6.40
N GLY A 207 28.56 23.43 7.72
CA GLY A 207 27.46 24.12 8.38
C GLY A 207 27.55 25.63 8.15
N LEU A 208 26.42 26.25 7.79
CA LEU A 208 26.20 27.69 7.71
C LEU A 208 25.19 28.09 8.79
N ASN A 209 24.96 29.40 8.97
CA ASN A 209 23.99 29.88 9.96
C ASN A 209 22.56 29.38 9.69
N ASP A 210 22.16 29.31 8.42
CA ASP A 210 20.82 29.01 7.93
C ASP A 210 20.67 27.64 7.26
N GLY A 211 21.79 26.89 7.09
CA GLY A 211 21.77 25.63 6.37
C GLY A 211 23.10 24.90 6.33
N PHE A 212 23.18 23.97 5.41
CA PHE A 212 24.35 23.17 5.10
C PHE A 212 24.71 23.33 3.64
N GLU A 213 25.95 23.67 3.38
CA GLU A 213 26.57 23.66 2.06
C GLU A 213 27.18 22.27 1.84
N VAL A 214 26.75 21.57 0.82
CA VAL A 214 27.24 20.23 0.48
C VAL A 214 27.92 20.29 -0.88
N ARG A 215 29.16 19.77 -0.98
CA ARG A 215 29.96 19.80 -2.21
C ARG A 215 30.20 18.39 -2.74
N PHE A 216 29.93 18.22 -4.04
CA PHE A 216 30.21 17.01 -4.78
C PHE A 216 30.93 17.35 -6.09
N GLY A 217 32.24 17.12 -6.14
CA GLY A 217 33.06 17.57 -7.26
C GLY A 217 32.93 19.09 -7.44
N ASP A 218 32.52 19.51 -8.65
CA ASP A 218 32.32 20.93 -8.98
C ASP A 218 30.90 21.43 -8.64
N GLN A 219 30.02 20.56 -8.13
CA GLN A 219 28.63 20.92 -7.81
C GLN A 219 28.48 21.24 -6.33
N GLN A 220 27.70 22.27 -6.05
CA GLN A 220 27.43 22.79 -4.73
C GLN A 220 25.91 22.79 -4.51
N TYR A 221 25.47 22.24 -3.38
CA TYR A 221 24.08 22.14 -2.98
C TYR A 221 23.88 22.78 -1.62
N TRP A 222 22.72 23.40 -1.43
CA TRP A 222 22.33 23.98 -0.16
C TRP A 222 21.12 23.26 0.42
N ILE A 223 21.20 22.92 1.71
CA ILE A 223 20.11 22.27 2.47
C ILE A 223 19.77 23.15 3.66
N PRO A 224 18.49 23.49 3.90
CA PRO A 224 18.10 24.31 5.03
C PRO A 224 18.40 23.62 6.37
N LYS A 225 18.83 24.37 7.37
CA LYS A 225 18.96 23.91 8.75
C LYS A 225 17.57 23.85 9.39
N LEU A 226 17.33 22.86 10.22
CA LEU A 226 16.16 22.89 11.11
C LEU A 226 16.36 24.05 12.08
N LEU A 227 15.47 25.03 12.05
CA LEU A 227 15.35 26.03 13.08
C LEU A 227 14.63 25.34 14.25
N VAL A 228 15.39 24.91 15.20
CA VAL A 228 14.89 24.38 16.48
C VAL A 228 14.71 25.55 17.45
#